data_d634a929070fcf591d0106d4ed2fcf03
#
_entry.id   d634a929070fcf591d0106d4ed2fcf03
#
_cell.length_a   1.000
_cell.length_b   1.000
_cell.length_c   1.000
_cell.angle_alpha   90.00
_cell.angle_beta   90.00
_cell.angle_gamma   90.00
#
_symmetry.space_group_name_H-M   'P 1'
#
loop_
_entity.id
_entity.type
_entity.pdbx_description
1 polymer ?
#
loop_
_entity_poly.entity_id
_entity_poly.type
_entity_poly.pdbx_seq_one_letter_code
_entity_poly.pdbx_strand_id
1 'polypeptide(L)'
;MFEKALASIREAIYAILAPASLPPGAATPSGGTAFMIAPGLLVTAARCVPGGSGPGNRPCPGLSLVRAPDIGRGTEPATLVTLDRGKGLALLRIEAPRSGASLRLLDAPVPIGTPCAYSGFPRLAMDPAPLPGASLIEMFQGASVSSFARTQGPGGKPVSRYTTDAPLVGDASGCPGFTASGEVFGMLDCPPGDLRSAAPSWVPSMDIVSFALDNGVPLPART
;
A
#
# COMPACT_ATOMS: atom_id res chain seq x y z
N MET A 1 -0.84 -11.35 -19.74
CA MET A 1 0.42 -11.58 -18.97
C MET A 1 0.16 -11.59 -17.46
N PHE A 2 -0.50 -10.59 -16.90
CA PHE A 2 -0.69 -10.43 -15.45
C PHE A 2 -1.97 -11.05 -14.86
N GLU A 3 -2.83 -11.65 -15.66
CA GLU A 3 -4.12 -12.17 -15.20
C GLU A 3 -4.00 -13.18 -14.06
N LYS A 4 -3.13 -14.17 -14.22
CA LYS A 4 -2.87 -15.18 -13.18
C LYS A 4 -2.21 -14.58 -11.94
N ALA A 5 -1.25 -13.67 -12.14
CA ALA A 5 -0.60 -12.95 -11.05
C ALA A 5 -1.62 -12.12 -10.26
N LEU A 6 -2.45 -11.34 -10.96
CA LEU A 6 -3.50 -10.54 -10.32
C LEU A 6 -4.47 -11.41 -9.52
N ALA A 7 -4.94 -12.51 -10.09
CA ALA A 7 -5.82 -13.44 -9.39
C ALA A 7 -5.20 -13.98 -8.09
N SER A 8 -3.90 -14.30 -8.12
CA SER A 8 -3.20 -14.84 -6.94
C SER A 8 -2.97 -13.80 -5.84
N ILE A 9 -2.62 -12.56 -6.21
CA ILE A 9 -2.31 -11.51 -5.21
C ILE A 9 -3.56 -10.87 -4.62
N ARG A 10 -4.69 -10.89 -5.33
CA ARG A 10 -5.92 -10.19 -4.97
C ARG A 10 -6.47 -10.60 -3.61
N GLU A 11 -6.26 -11.87 -3.22
CA GLU A 11 -6.66 -12.39 -1.91
C GLU A 11 -5.95 -11.72 -0.73
N ALA A 12 -4.80 -11.09 -0.98
CA ALA A 12 -3.98 -10.42 0.02
C ALA A 12 -4.01 -8.88 -0.11
N ILE A 13 -4.84 -8.31 -0.98
CA ILE A 13 -5.00 -6.86 -1.16
C ILE A 13 -6.21 -6.35 -0.41
N TYR A 14 -6.07 -5.22 0.28
CA TYR A 14 -7.08 -4.60 1.12
C TYR A 14 -7.23 -3.11 0.82
N ALA A 15 -8.48 -2.64 0.76
CA ALA A 15 -8.78 -1.22 0.83
C ALA A 15 -8.73 -0.77 2.29
N ILE A 16 -8.13 0.38 2.57
CA ILE A 16 -8.13 1.03 3.88
C ILE A 16 -9.32 1.97 3.95
N LEU A 17 -10.15 1.80 4.96
CA LEU A 17 -11.21 2.73 5.30
C LEU A 17 -10.81 3.48 6.56
N ALA A 18 -10.66 4.79 6.46
CA ALA A 18 -10.51 5.61 7.65
C ALA A 18 -11.87 5.85 8.29
N PRO A 19 -11.93 5.98 9.62
CA PRO A 19 -13.18 6.27 10.30
C PRO A 19 -13.76 7.60 9.82
N ALA A 20 -15.08 7.65 9.70
CA ALA A 20 -15.85 8.83 9.32
C ALA A 20 -15.84 9.94 10.40
N SER A 21 -14.89 9.94 11.34
CA SER A 21 -14.75 10.94 12.41
C SER A 21 -14.05 12.22 11.96
N LEU A 22 -14.24 12.57 10.70
CA LEU A 22 -13.86 13.89 10.23
C LEU A 22 -14.97 14.88 10.54
N PRO A 23 -14.64 16.15 10.89
CA PRO A 23 -15.65 17.19 11.11
C PRO A 23 -16.60 17.29 9.91
N PRO A 24 -17.87 17.68 10.12
CA PRO A 24 -18.78 17.95 9.02
C PRO A 24 -18.14 18.89 8.00
N GLY A 25 -18.01 18.47 6.75
CA GLY A 25 -17.34 19.22 5.68
C GLY A 25 -15.89 18.84 5.40
N ALA A 26 -15.28 17.95 6.17
CA ALA A 26 -13.99 17.38 5.81
C ALA A 26 -14.18 16.29 4.73
N ALA A 27 -13.49 16.47 3.62
CA ALA A 27 -13.57 15.55 2.50
C ALA A 27 -13.11 14.15 2.87
N THR A 28 -13.85 13.19 2.44
CA THR A 28 -13.60 11.74 2.24
C THR A 28 -12.68 11.01 3.23
N PRO A 29 -13.09 9.86 3.75
CA PRO A 29 -12.20 8.99 4.52
C PRO A 29 -10.92 8.76 3.74
N SER A 30 -9.78 8.91 4.40
CA SER A 30 -8.46 8.66 3.82
C SER A 30 -8.41 7.22 3.34
N GLY A 31 -8.67 7.02 2.07
CA GLY A 31 -8.53 5.73 1.41
C GLY A 31 -7.07 5.43 1.07
N GLY A 32 -6.82 4.25 0.65
CA GLY A 32 -5.54 3.77 0.21
C GLY A 32 -5.56 2.25 0.17
N THR A 33 -4.41 1.67 -0.08
CA THR A 33 -4.27 0.22 -0.17
C THR A 33 -3.33 -0.29 0.92
N ALA A 34 -3.61 -1.48 1.42
CA ALA A 34 -2.68 -2.29 2.19
C ALA A 34 -2.60 -3.68 1.56
N PHE A 35 -1.50 -4.39 1.80
CA PHE A 35 -1.40 -5.79 1.39
C PHE A 35 -0.74 -6.64 2.46
N MET A 36 -1.17 -7.88 2.55
CA MET A 36 -0.71 -8.83 3.56
C MET A 36 0.65 -9.40 3.20
N ILE A 37 1.62 -9.32 4.12
CA ILE A 37 2.99 -9.82 3.97
C ILE A 37 3.29 -11.04 4.86
N ALA A 38 2.46 -11.25 5.88
CA ALA A 38 2.43 -12.45 6.71
C ALA A 38 1.01 -12.59 7.27
N PRO A 39 0.56 -13.76 7.76
CA PRO A 39 -0.78 -13.94 8.29
C PRO A 39 -1.16 -12.88 9.33
N GLY A 40 -2.21 -12.10 9.05
CA GLY A 40 -2.69 -11.03 9.91
C GLY A 40 -1.84 -9.76 9.92
N LEU A 41 -0.75 -9.71 9.14
CA LEU A 41 0.13 -8.56 9.10
C LEU A 41 0.17 -7.94 7.70
N LEU A 42 -0.11 -6.64 7.65
CA LEU A 42 -0.17 -5.90 6.41
C LEU A 42 0.83 -4.75 6.42
N VAL A 43 1.28 -4.38 5.22
CA VAL A 43 2.04 -3.15 4.98
C VAL A 43 1.21 -2.18 4.15
N THR A 44 1.40 -0.90 4.42
CA THR A 44 0.81 0.20 3.64
C THR A 44 1.73 1.42 3.65
N ALA A 45 1.42 2.40 2.81
CA ALA A 45 2.11 3.68 2.86
C ALA A 45 1.75 4.45 4.13
N ALA A 46 2.73 5.07 4.76
CA ALA A 46 2.57 5.81 6.01
C ALA A 46 1.48 6.90 5.94
N ARG A 47 1.24 7.46 4.76
CA ARG A 47 0.21 8.48 4.51
C ARG A 47 -1.22 7.94 4.48
N CYS A 48 -1.38 6.63 4.26
CA CYS A 48 -2.69 5.96 4.28
C CYS A 48 -3.22 5.76 5.70
N VAL A 49 -2.37 6.00 6.72
CA VAL A 49 -2.75 5.85 8.13
C VAL A 49 -2.98 7.24 8.74
N PRO A 50 -4.22 7.58 9.14
CA PRO A 50 -4.53 8.88 9.73
C PRO A 50 -3.92 9.03 11.13
N GLY A 51 -3.53 10.25 11.48
CA GLY A 51 -3.33 10.68 12.88
C GLY A 51 -2.00 10.33 13.56
N GLY A 52 -1.05 9.73 12.89
CA GLY A 52 0.24 9.36 13.51
C GLY A 52 1.29 10.48 13.52
N SER A 53 1.07 11.63 14.17
CA SER A 53 2.07 12.72 14.25
C SER A 53 2.81 12.82 15.58
N GLY A 54 2.79 11.80 16.43
CA GLY A 54 3.47 11.84 17.73
C GLY A 54 4.34 10.63 18.00
N PRO A 55 5.40 10.75 18.82
CA PRO A 55 6.12 9.60 19.34
C PRO A 55 5.20 8.84 20.29
N GLY A 56 4.86 7.62 19.94
CA GLY A 56 4.01 6.73 20.71
C GLY A 56 2.92 6.14 19.84
N ASN A 57 2.92 4.81 19.75
CA ASN A 57 1.88 4.00 19.10
C ASN A 57 0.50 4.31 19.72
N ARG A 58 -0.14 5.41 19.32
CA ARG A 58 -1.55 5.57 19.63
C ARG A 58 -2.33 4.70 18.66
N PRO A 59 -3.18 3.78 19.16
CA PRO A 59 -4.08 3.06 18.30
C PRO A 59 -4.82 4.07 17.44
N CYS A 60 -4.81 3.87 16.12
CA CYS A 60 -5.65 4.65 15.23
C CYS A 60 -7.08 4.14 15.43
N PRO A 61 -7.93 4.81 16.23
CA PRO A 61 -9.24 4.27 16.54
C PRO A 61 -10.06 4.21 15.26
N GLY A 62 -10.58 3.04 14.96
CA GLY A 62 -11.51 2.84 13.87
C GLY A 62 -10.90 2.61 12.50
N LEU A 63 -9.63 2.18 12.39
CA LEU A 63 -9.08 1.73 11.12
C LEU A 63 -9.74 0.40 10.75
N SER A 64 -10.36 0.35 9.57
CA SER A 64 -11.01 -0.84 9.02
C SER A 64 -10.49 -1.14 7.64
N LEU A 65 -10.39 -2.41 7.31
CA LEU A 65 -9.94 -2.89 6.03
C LEU A 65 -11.05 -3.67 5.33
N VAL A 66 -11.08 -3.59 4.00
CA VAL A 66 -11.93 -4.43 3.16
C VAL A 66 -11.04 -5.18 2.20
N ARG A 67 -11.06 -6.51 2.26
CA ARG A 67 -10.32 -7.36 1.34
C ARG A 67 -10.89 -7.24 -0.08
N ALA A 68 -10.04 -7.21 -1.11
CA ALA A 68 -10.47 -7.01 -2.49
C ALA A 68 -11.59 -7.97 -2.96
N PRO A 69 -11.53 -9.29 -2.68
CA PRO A 69 -12.63 -10.20 -3.04
C PRO A 69 -13.91 -10.01 -2.23
N ASP A 70 -13.86 -9.30 -1.10
CA ASP A 70 -14.96 -9.16 -0.15
C ASP A 70 -15.63 -7.77 -0.19
N ILE A 71 -15.41 -6.99 -1.24
CA ILE A 71 -16.09 -5.70 -1.42
C ILE A 71 -17.61 -5.90 -1.29
N GLY A 72 -18.22 -5.13 -0.38
CA GLY A 72 -19.64 -5.25 -0.07
C GLY A 72 -20.01 -6.36 0.95
N ARG A 73 -19.04 -7.13 1.45
CA ARG A 73 -19.29 -8.24 2.40
C ARG A 73 -18.88 -7.96 3.84
N GLY A 74 -18.42 -6.75 4.13
CA GLY A 74 -18.03 -6.32 5.46
C GLY A 74 -16.57 -5.89 5.57
N THR A 75 -16.19 -5.43 6.77
CA THR A 75 -14.88 -4.90 7.08
C THR A 75 -14.18 -5.75 8.12
N GLU A 76 -12.86 -5.65 8.17
CA GLU A 76 -12.00 -6.26 9.17
C GLU A 76 -11.32 -5.13 9.97
N PRO A 77 -11.46 -5.09 11.31
CA PRO A 77 -10.79 -4.09 12.12
C PRO A 77 -9.28 -4.30 12.09
N ALA A 78 -8.54 -3.21 12.00
CA ALA A 78 -7.08 -3.24 11.98
C ALA A 78 -6.50 -2.29 13.03
N THR A 79 -5.34 -2.65 13.55
CA THR A 79 -4.55 -1.84 14.48
C THR A 79 -3.22 -1.45 13.84
N LEU A 80 -2.76 -0.24 14.16
CA LEU A 80 -1.42 0.21 13.76
C LEU A 80 -0.38 -0.46 14.67
N VAL A 81 0.53 -1.22 14.08
CA VAL A 81 1.67 -1.83 14.79
C VAL A 81 2.81 -0.83 14.90
N THR A 82 3.21 -0.24 13.78
CA THR A 82 4.30 0.75 13.73
C THR A 82 4.18 1.61 12.48
N LEU A 83 4.82 2.79 12.53
CA LEU A 83 4.78 3.80 11.49
C LEU A 83 6.15 4.47 11.36
N ASP A 84 6.74 4.46 10.17
CA ASP A 84 7.94 5.23 9.83
C ASP A 84 7.66 6.17 8.65
N ARG A 85 7.46 7.45 8.95
CA ARG A 85 7.19 8.46 7.92
C ARG A 85 8.41 8.78 7.06
N GLY A 86 9.61 8.56 7.58
CA GLY A 86 10.87 8.75 6.84
C GLY A 86 11.06 7.68 5.76
N LYS A 87 10.70 6.45 6.07
CA LYS A 87 10.68 5.34 5.10
C LYS A 87 9.41 5.34 4.24
N GLY A 88 8.34 6.03 4.66
CA GLY A 88 7.02 6.01 4.01
C GLY A 88 6.20 4.75 4.29
N LEU A 89 6.50 4.02 5.36
CA LEU A 89 5.97 2.69 5.66
C LEU A 89 5.13 2.67 6.94
N ALA A 90 4.08 1.85 6.95
CA ALA A 90 3.31 1.48 8.14
C ALA A 90 2.99 -0.01 8.13
N LEU A 91 3.00 -0.63 9.32
CA LEU A 91 2.52 -1.99 9.55
C LEU A 91 1.19 -1.96 10.28
N LEU A 92 0.26 -2.75 9.80
CA LEU A 92 -1.08 -2.92 10.35
C LEU A 92 -1.28 -4.38 10.75
N ARG A 93 -2.11 -4.63 11.76
CA ARG A 93 -2.49 -5.97 12.22
C ARG A 93 -3.99 -6.17 12.14
N ILE A 94 -4.38 -7.33 11.61
CA ILE A 94 -5.72 -7.91 11.72
C ILE A 94 -5.58 -9.14 12.63
N GLU A 95 -6.36 -9.22 13.71
CA GLU A 95 -6.26 -10.33 14.69
C GLU A 95 -6.78 -11.65 14.13
N ALA A 96 -7.85 -11.62 13.34
CA ALA A 96 -8.46 -12.80 12.74
C ALA A 96 -8.72 -12.57 11.24
N PRO A 97 -7.68 -12.64 10.40
CA PRO A 97 -7.85 -12.40 8.96
C PRO A 97 -8.71 -13.48 8.32
N ARG A 98 -9.62 -13.08 7.43
CA ARG A 98 -10.48 -14.00 6.67
C ARG A 98 -9.70 -14.86 5.66
N SER A 99 -8.50 -14.42 5.30
CA SER A 99 -7.59 -15.13 4.42
C SER A 99 -6.21 -15.21 5.06
N GLY A 100 -5.55 -16.35 4.92
CA GLY A 100 -4.13 -16.53 5.27
C GLY A 100 -3.18 -16.19 4.12
N ALA A 101 -3.70 -15.74 2.97
CA ALA A 101 -2.88 -15.38 1.83
C ALA A 101 -1.95 -14.22 2.15
N SER A 102 -0.68 -14.34 1.82
CA SER A 102 0.32 -13.28 1.94
C SER A 102 1.12 -13.16 0.65
N LEU A 103 1.57 -11.94 0.34
CA LEU A 103 2.34 -11.69 -0.87
C LEU A 103 3.82 -11.99 -0.62
N ARG A 104 4.44 -12.62 -1.60
CA ARG A 104 5.87 -12.86 -1.62
C ARG A 104 6.59 -11.57 -2.00
N LEU A 105 7.46 -11.10 -1.13
CA LEU A 105 8.31 -9.94 -1.37
C LEU A 105 9.63 -10.39 -2.04
N LEU A 106 10.03 -9.71 -3.11
CA LEU A 106 11.35 -9.92 -3.71
C LEU A 106 12.44 -9.42 -2.77
N ASP A 107 13.56 -10.14 -2.72
CA ASP A 107 14.73 -9.83 -1.88
C ASP A 107 15.87 -9.17 -2.65
N ALA A 108 15.70 -9.01 -3.95
CA ALA A 108 16.67 -8.39 -4.82
C ALA A 108 16.01 -7.34 -5.71
N PRO A 109 16.75 -6.34 -6.16
CA PRO A 109 16.25 -5.35 -7.10
C PRO A 109 15.84 -6.01 -8.42
N VAL A 110 14.73 -5.54 -9.00
CA VAL A 110 14.34 -5.93 -10.36
C VAL A 110 15.06 -5.05 -11.39
N PRO A 111 15.46 -5.61 -12.53
CA PRO A 111 16.11 -4.86 -13.60
C PRO A 111 15.20 -3.77 -14.18
N ILE A 112 15.82 -2.69 -14.68
CA ILE A 112 15.14 -1.68 -15.51
C ILE A 112 14.60 -2.37 -16.76
N GLY A 113 13.39 -1.99 -17.18
CA GLY A 113 12.67 -2.63 -18.30
C GLY A 113 11.85 -3.85 -17.88
N THR A 114 11.91 -4.29 -16.62
CA THR A 114 11.06 -5.40 -16.15
C THR A 114 9.58 -5.03 -16.28
N PRO A 115 8.77 -5.83 -17.01
CA PRO A 115 7.33 -5.65 -17.02
C PRO A 115 6.74 -5.86 -15.62
N CYS A 116 5.94 -4.92 -15.17
CA CYS A 116 5.32 -4.95 -13.85
C CYS A 116 3.89 -4.45 -13.92
N ALA A 117 3.16 -4.60 -12.83
CA ALA A 117 1.83 -4.06 -12.67
C ALA A 117 1.61 -3.68 -11.20
N TYR A 118 0.57 -2.90 -10.95
CA TYR A 118 0.07 -2.69 -9.59
C TYR A 118 -1.44 -2.78 -9.55
N SER A 119 -1.97 -3.14 -8.40
CA SER A 119 -3.41 -3.19 -8.16
C SER A 119 -3.73 -2.71 -6.75
N GLY A 120 -4.90 -2.13 -6.56
CA GLY A 120 -5.41 -1.68 -5.29
C GLY A 120 -6.50 -0.63 -5.41
N PHE A 121 -6.63 0.19 -4.37
CA PHE A 121 -7.73 1.13 -4.20
C PHE A 121 -7.19 2.56 -4.14
N PRO A 122 -7.17 3.26 -5.28
CA PRO A 122 -6.69 4.63 -5.29
C PRO A 122 -7.63 5.52 -4.47
N ARG A 123 -7.04 6.46 -3.73
CA ARG A 123 -7.79 7.58 -3.23
C ARG A 123 -8.16 8.47 -4.42
N LEU A 124 -9.36 8.31 -4.90
CA LEU A 124 -9.92 9.25 -5.87
C LEU A 124 -10.22 10.53 -5.09
N ALA A 125 -9.75 11.69 -5.58
CA ALA A 125 -10.29 12.97 -5.18
C ALA A 125 -11.76 12.97 -5.65
N MET A 126 -12.66 12.53 -4.78
CA MET A 126 -14.08 12.58 -5.09
C MET A 126 -14.48 14.04 -5.07
N ASP A 127 -15.04 14.52 -6.17
CA ASP A 127 -15.78 15.77 -6.21
C ASP A 127 -16.77 15.78 -5.02
N PRO A 128 -16.95 16.91 -4.32
CA PRO A 128 -17.68 16.96 -3.04
C PRO A 128 -19.13 16.46 -3.06
N ALA A 129 -19.66 16.03 -4.18
CA ALA A 129 -20.96 15.35 -4.23
C ALA A 129 -20.75 13.86 -3.91
N PRO A 130 -21.06 13.39 -2.67
CA PRO A 130 -21.00 11.99 -2.38
C PRO A 130 -22.07 11.31 -3.26
N LEU A 131 -21.63 10.52 -4.22
CA LEU A 131 -22.53 9.58 -4.86
C LEU A 131 -23.07 8.67 -3.74
N PRO A 132 -24.39 8.56 -3.58
CA PRO A 132 -24.97 7.61 -2.65
C PRO A 132 -24.43 6.22 -2.99
N GLY A 133 -23.68 5.59 -2.07
CA GLY A 133 -23.05 4.30 -2.31
C GLY A 133 -21.67 4.39 -2.98
N ALA A 134 -20.80 5.30 -2.50
CA ALA A 134 -19.40 5.35 -2.92
C ALA A 134 -18.79 3.95 -2.91
N SER A 135 -18.71 3.31 -4.06
CA SER A 135 -18.16 1.97 -4.22
C SER A 135 -16.65 2.06 -4.18
N LEU A 136 -16.00 1.19 -3.41
CA LEU A 136 -14.57 0.97 -3.54
C LEU A 136 -14.29 0.51 -4.97
N ILE A 137 -13.44 1.25 -5.67
CA ILE A 137 -13.03 0.90 -7.03
C ILE A 137 -11.64 0.30 -6.96
N GLU A 138 -11.55 -1.01 -7.24
CA GLU A 138 -10.27 -1.66 -7.45
C GLU A 138 -9.73 -1.28 -8.83
N MET A 139 -8.45 -0.88 -8.87
CA MET A 139 -7.76 -0.50 -10.09
C MET A 139 -6.62 -1.47 -10.37
N PHE A 140 -6.37 -1.73 -11.64
CA PHE A 140 -5.20 -2.42 -12.14
C PHE A 140 -4.51 -1.54 -13.19
N GLN A 141 -3.17 -1.46 -13.12
CA GLN A 141 -2.37 -0.73 -14.10
C GLN A 141 -1.09 -1.50 -14.43
N GLY A 142 -0.88 -1.77 -15.71
CA GLY A 142 0.39 -2.30 -16.23
C GLY A 142 1.43 -1.22 -16.43
N ALA A 143 2.71 -1.57 -16.28
CA ALA A 143 3.85 -0.68 -16.39
C ALA A 143 5.15 -1.44 -16.69
N SER A 144 6.24 -0.71 -16.82
CA SER A 144 7.61 -1.24 -16.77
C SER A 144 8.45 -0.43 -15.79
N VAL A 145 9.40 -1.09 -15.14
CA VAL A 145 10.36 -0.40 -14.27
C VAL A 145 11.25 0.51 -15.12
N SER A 146 11.18 1.82 -14.88
CA SER A 146 11.93 2.83 -15.63
C SER A 146 13.25 3.19 -15.00
N SER A 147 13.32 3.19 -13.66
CA SER A 147 14.59 3.45 -12.96
C SER A 147 14.62 2.82 -11.57
N PHE A 148 15.83 2.66 -11.05
CA PHE A 148 16.12 2.36 -9.64
C PHE A 148 17.23 3.30 -9.19
N ALA A 149 16.93 4.17 -8.24
CA ALA A 149 17.86 5.19 -7.78
C ALA A 149 17.93 5.22 -6.25
N ARG A 150 19.11 5.60 -5.74
CA ARG A 150 19.30 6.02 -4.35
C ARG A 150 19.21 7.54 -4.28
N THR A 151 18.35 8.03 -3.42
CA THR A 151 18.13 9.46 -3.19
C THR A 151 18.30 9.79 -1.72
N GLN A 152 18.36 11.07 -1.38
CA GLN A 152 18.30 11.48 0.01
C GLN A 152 16.84 11.61 0.42
N GLY A 153 16.45 10.85 1.43
CA GLY A 153 15.15 10.93 2.08
C GLY A 153 15.12 12.01 3.17
N PRO A 154 13.99 12.11 3.90
CA PRO A 154 13.86 13.01 5.03
C PRO A 154 14.99 12.81 6.05
N GLY A 155 15.58 13.92 6.52
CA GLY A 155 16.70 13.89 7.46
C GLY A 155 18.05 13.43 6.86
N GLY A 156 18.19 13.48 5.51
CA GLY A 156 19.44 13.16 4.82
C GLY A 156 19.81 11.66 4.79
N LYS A 157 18.91 10.79 5.24
CA LYS A 157 19.14 9.33 5.17
C LYS A 157 18.98 8.83 3.73
N PRO A 158 19.88 7.94 3.25
CA PRO A 158 19.72 7.37 1.91
C PRO A 158 18.45 6.51 1.86
N VAL A 159 17.67 6.70 0.82
CA VAL A 159 16.49 5.88 0.49
C VAL A 159 16.60 5.40 -0.94
N SER A 160 16.18 4.16 -1.18
CA SER A 160 16.07 3.61 -2.52
C SER A 160 14.66 3.78 -3.05
N ARG A 161 14.51 4.04 -4.35
CA ARG A 161 13.20 4.16 -4.99
C ARG A 161 13.25 3.61 -6.40
N TYR A 162 12.16 2.92 -6.80
CA TYR A 162 11.89 2.67 -8.21
C TYR A 162 11.00 3.78 -8.77
N THR A 163 11.08 3.97 -10.07
CA THR A 163 10.05 4.65 -10.85
C THR A 163 9.54 3.72 -11.96
N THR A 164 8.31 3.95 -12.41
CA THR A 164 7.71 3.22 -13.53
C THR A 164 7.19 4.19 -14.58
N ASP A 165 6.93 3.70 -15.78
CA ASP A 165 6.42 4.47 -16.91
C ASP A 165 4.88 4.62 -16.90
N ALA A 166 4.18 3.96 -15.97
CA ALA A 166 2.73 4.12 -15.84
C ALA A 166 2.37 5.51 -15.31
N PRO A 167 1.32 6.14 -15.85
CA PRO A 167 0.77 7.34 -15.24
C PRO A 167 0.15 7.01 -13.88
N LEU A 168 0.28 7.93 -12.92
CA LEU A 168 -0.49 7.82 -11.67
C LEU A 168 -1.97 8.13 -11.94
N VAL A 169 -2.83 7.22 -11.50
CA VAL A 169 -4.28 7.42 -11.52
C VAL A 169 -4.75 7.59 -10.08
N GLY A 170 -4.99 8.83 -9.68
CA GLY A 170 -5.32 9.14 -8.29
C GLY A 170 -4.18 8.87 -7.31
N ASP A 171 -4.45 8.96 -6.02
CA ASP A 171 -3.48 8.59 -4.98
C ASP A 171 -3.61 7.07 -4.71
N ALA A 172 -2.82 6.27 -5.42
CA ALA A 172 -2.77 4.83 -5.28
C ALA A 172 -1.74 4.36 -4.24
N SER A 173 -1.41 5.21 -3.25
CA SER A 173 -0.45 4.86 -2.19
C SER A 173 -0.83 3.58 -1.47
N GLY A 174 0.18 2.77 -1.18
CA GLY A 174 0.04 1.47 -0.53
C GLY A 174 -0.20 0.31 -1.47
N CYS A 175 -0.43 0.52 -2.77
CA CYS A 175 -0.59 -0.56 -3.74
C CYS A 175 0.70 -1.39 -3.88
N PRO A 176 0.63 -2.74 -3.89
CA PRO A 176 1.76 -3.57 -4.26
C PRO A 176 2.06 -3.44 -5.75
N GLY A 177 3.33 -3.23 -6.07
CA GLY A 177 3.87 -3.39 -7.41
C GLY A 177 4.42 -4.80 -7.57
N PHE A 178 4.00 -5.53 -8.60
CA PHE A 178 4.32 -6.94 -8.77
C PHE A 178 4.74 -7.30 -10.20
N THR A 179 5.51 -8.35 -10.31
CA THR A 179 5.97 -8.93 -11.57
C THR A 179 4.92 -9.88 -12.16
N ALA A 180 5.16 -10.39 -13.35
CA ALA A 180 4.29 -11.37 -13.99
C ALA A 180 4.17 -12.69 -13.21
N SER A 181 5.13 -13.00 -12.31
CA SER A 181 5.07 -14.15 -11.39
C SER A 181 4.21 -13.88 -10.14
N GLY A 182 3.76 -12.65 -9.91
CA GLY A 182 3.00 -12.26 -8.72
C GLY A 182 3.88 -11.88 -7.52
N GLU A 183 5.19 -11.82 -7.70
CA GLU A 183 6.12 -11.39 -6.65
C GLU A 183 6.19 -9.87 -6.56
N VAL A 184 6.14 -9.34 -5.35
CA VAL A 184 6.11 -7.90 -5.09
C VAL A 184 7.54 -7.34 -5.13
N PHE A 185 7.79 -6.38 -6.03
CA PHE A 185 9.06 -5.65 -6.10
C PHE A 185 9.06 -4.38 -5.25
N GLY A 186 7.88 -3.86 -4.90
CA GLY A 186 7.77 -2.64 -4.12
C GLY A 186 6.34 -2.23 -3.79
N MET A 187 6.21 -1.15 -3.05
CA MET A 187 4.96 -0.53 -2.66
C MET A 187 4.90 0.91 -3.19
N LEU A 188 3.79 1.28 -3.78
CA LEU A 188 3.59 2.64 -4.29
C LEU A 188 3.45 3.64 -3.14
N ASP A 189 4.26 4.68 -3.16
CA ASP A 189 4.21 5.82 -2.24
C ASP A 189 4.14 7.12 -3.07
N CYS A 190 2.91 7.58 -3.33
CA CYS A 190 2.68 8.80 -4.10
C CYS A 190 3.12 10.02 -3.29
N PRO A 191 4.03 10.88 -3.79
CA PRO A 191 4.40 12.09 -3.10
C PRO A 191 3.18 13.04 -2.98
N PRO A 192 3.12 13.86 -1.92
CA PRO A 192 2.10 14.91 -1.83
C PRO A 192 2.36 15.95 -2.93
N GLY A 193 1.31 16.35 -3.64
CA GLY A 193 1.41 17.37 -4.69
C GLY A 193 0.61 17.02 -5.94
N ASP A 194 0.98 17.62 -7.06
CA ASP A 194 0.32 17.36 -8.34
C ASP A 194 0.63 15.95 -8.84
N LEU A 195 -0.33 15.07 -8.66
CA LEU A 195 -0.26 13.66 -9.09
C LEU A 195 -0.14 13.50 -10.61
N ARG A 196 -0.42 14.56 -11.38
CA ARG A 196 -0.37 14.51 -12.85
C ARG A 196 1.04 14.68 -13.41
N SER A 197 1.94 15.27 -12.64
CA SER A 197 3.32 15.55 -13.06
C SER A 197 4.38 14.70 -12.38
N ALA A 198 4.00 13.95 -11.31
CA ALA A 198 4.95 13.14 -10.58
C ALA A 198 5.04 11.71 -11.16
N ALA A 199 6.25 11.25 -11.42
CA ALA A 199 6.48 9.83 -11.71
C ALA A 199 6.12 8.98 -10.50
N PRO A 200 5.50 7.80 -10.70
CA PRO A 200 5.24 6.86 -9.62
C PRO A 200 6.51 6.51 -8.85
N SER A 201 6.49 6.67 -7.54
CA SER A 201 7.61 6.37 -6.65
C SER A 201 7.31 5.14 -5.82
N TRP A 202 8.23 4.18 -5.81
CA TRP A 202 8.02 2.88 -5.17
C TRP A 202 9.05 2.65 -4.06
N VAL A 203 8.57 2.32 -2.88
CA VAL A 203 9.41 1.79 -1.80
C VAL A 203 9.78 0.35 -2.17
N PRO A 204 11.06 0.00 -2.29
CA PRO A 204 11.48 -1.35 -2.66
C PRO A 204 11.02 -2.39 -1.65
N SER A 205 10.74 -3.61 -2.13
CA SER A 205 10.36 -4.75 -1.27
C SER A 205 11.42 -5.06 -0.20
N MET A 206 12.70 -4.88 -0.50
CA MET A 206 13.80 -5.06 0.45
C MET A 206 13.71 -4.11 1.64
N ASP A 207 13.28 -2.85 1.42
CA ASP A 207 13.08 -1.88 2.49
C ASP A 207 11.85 -2.25 3.34
N ILE A 208 10.82 -2.85 2.72
CA ILE A 208 9.65 -3.39 3.43
C ILE A 208 10.06 -4.58 4.29
N VAL A 209 10.85 -5.51 3.74
CA VAL A 209 11.40 -6.67 4.49
C VAL A 209 12.20 -6.21 5.70
N SER A 210 13.16 -5.29 5.47
CA SER A 210 13.97 -4.72 6.57
C SER A 210 13.10 -4.07 7.63
N PHE A 211 12.12 -3.26 7.23
CA PHE A 211 11.22 -2.60 8.16
C PHE A 211 10.38 -3.60 8.98
N ALA A 212 9.90 -4.67 8.36
CA ALA A 212 9.15 -5.72 9.07
C ALA A 212 10.03 -6.43 10.10
N LEU A 213 11.24 -6.84 9.72
CA LEU A 213 12.19 -7.54 10.59
C LEU A 213 12.65 -6.64 11.76
N ASP A 214 12.96 -5.36 11.50
CA ASP A 214 13.33 -4.37 12.51
C ASP A 214 12.24 -4.18 13.58
N ASN A 215 11.00 -4.50 13.24
CA ASN A 215 9.84 -4.42 14.14
C ASN A 215 9.37 -5.79 14.66
N GLY A 216 10.22 -6.81 14.57
CA GLY A 216 9.98 -8.13 15.17
C GLY A 216 8.93 -8.97 14.44
N VAL A 217 8.70 -8.69 13.16
CA VAL A 217 7.74 -9.42 12.36
C VAL A 217 8.42 -10.55 11.60
N PRO A 218 8.12 -11.82 11.93
CA PRO A 218 8.61 -12.94 11.14
C PRO A 218 7.91 -12.96 9.77
N LEU A 219 8.69 -12.85 8.71
CA LEU A 219 8.19 -13.08 7.37
C LEU A 219 8.19 -14.58 7.06
N PRO A 220 7.27 -15.08 6.20
CA PRO A 220 7.25 -16.46 5.79
C PRO A 220 8.61 -16.91 5.28
N ALA A 221 9.02 -18.13 5.67
CA ALA A 221 10.25 -18.73 5.15
C ALA A 221 10.20 -18.76 3.62
N ARG A 222 11.31 -18.41 3.00
CA ARG A 222 11.46 -18.45 1.55
C ARG A 222 11.58 -19.92 1.12
N THR A 223 10.58 -20.41 0.45
CA THR A 223 10.63 -21.71 -0.23
C THR A 223 11.01 -21.52 -1.70
#